data_79ecf3e7ba1cce8d4b144de68584c5a2
#
_entry.id   79ecf3e7ba1cce8d4b144de68584c5a2
#
_cell.length_a   1.000
_cell.length_b   1.000
_cell.length_c   1.000
_cell.angle_alpha   90.00
_cell.angle_beta   90.00
_cell.angle_gamma   90.00
#
_symmetry.space_group_name_H-M   'P 1'
#
loop_
_entity.id
_entity.type
_entity.pdbx_description
1 polymer ?
#
loop_
_entity_poly.entity_id
_entity_poly.type
_entity_poly.pdbx_seq_one_letter_code
_entity_poly.pdbx_strand_id
1 'polypeptide(L)'
;MSGVVRSVLWLSFFAVILLSWWMMFAMAQMMGVDWIGRPQGMMDMGGGMDGMSGTMSNTMNGTMSGEMGDMPMMQMTTFGALFPMWVIMMAAMMLPTMVPTLRSYEDLISSANGTRAGWLGVLLGYFVVWVAFAAVITGAQIALMASDIIDDLGISNSLWFAGLLFIVVGLFQFTRAKEICHGVCHSPMSYFLGHWKTGFAGGLRMGLGLGAFCVGCCWGFMALGFVGGVMSLLWMGLATLFMVIEKLPQIGHYVTKPAGFVLILAGIGTAGYGVIG
;
A
#
# COMPACT_ATOMS: atom_id res chain seq x y z
N MET A 1 -10.68 8.17 -35.28
CA MET A 1 -11.35 8.28 -33.97
C MET A 1 -10.87 7.26 -32.93
N SER A 2 -10.32 6.09 -33.30
CA SER A 2 -9.85 5.06 -32.35
C SER A 2 -8.63 5.46 -31.50
N GLY A 3 -7.69 6.24 -32.04
CA GLY A 3 -6.49 6.67 -31.32
C GLY A 3 -6.77 7.65 -30.18
N VAL A 4 -7.69 8.58 -30.37
CA VAL A 4 -8.03 9.59 -29.36
C VAL A 4 -8.62 8.96 -28.10
N VAL A 5 -9.55 8.00 -28.24
CA VAL A 5 -10.15 7.32 -27.08
C VAL A 5 -9.11 6.50 -26.32
N ARG A 6 -8.18 5.86 -27.02
CA ARG A 6 -7.05 5.17 -26.41
C ARG A 6 -6.20 6.12 -25.57
N SER A 7 -5.80 7.23 -26.16
CA SER A 7 -4.98 8.24 -25.46
C SER A 7 -5.70 8.81 -24.23
N VAL A 8 -7.00 9.08 -24.34
CA VAL A 8 -7.80 9.58 -23.21
C VAL A 8 -7.85 8.54 -22.07
N LEU A 9 -8.06 7.26 -22.39
CA LEU A 9 -8.09 6.20 -21.38
C LEU A 9 -6.74 6.07 -20.64
N TRP A 10 -5.64 6.08 -21.37
CA TRP A 10 -4.31 6.02 -20.75
C TRP A 10 -3.96 7.29 -19.98
N LEU A 11 -4.28 8.47 -20.50
CA LEU A 11 -4.06 9.73 -19.79
C LEU A 11 -4.86 9.79 -18.50
N SER A 12 -6.15 9.41 -18.53
CA SER A 12 -6.97 9.37 -17.32
C SER A 12 -6.46 8.34 -16.30
N PHE A 13 -5.99 7.18 -16.76
CA PHE A 13 -5.39 6.16 -15.91
C PHE A 13 -4.12 6.68 -15.19
N PHE A 14 -3.19 7.28 -15.91
CA PHE A 14 -2.00 7.86 -15.30
C PHE A 14 -2.31 9.08 -14.42
N ALA A 15 -3.31 9.89 -14.80
CA ALA A 15 -3.77 11.00 -13.99
C ALA A 15 -4.31 10.53 -12.62
N VAL A 16 -5.05 9.42 -12.59
CA VAL A 16 -5.54 8.82 -11.33
C VAL A 16 -4.37 8.35 -10.46
N ILE A 17 -3.34 7.72 -11.06
CA ILE A 17 -2.14 7.30 -10.32
C ILE A 17 -1.44 8.52 -9.69
N LEU A 18 -1.17 9.56 -10.48
CA LEU A 18 -0.49 10.76 -10.00
C LEU A 18 -1.32 11.48 -8.93
N LEU A 19 -2.63 11.57 -9.13
CA LEU A 19 -3.54 12.17 -8.15
C LEU A 19 -3.54 11.37 -6.83
N SER A 20 -3.53 10.03 -6.90
CA SER A 20 -3.47 9.18 -5.70
C SER A 20 -2.16 9.39 -4.93
N TRP A 21 -1.02 9.48 -5.61
CA TRP A 21 0.26 9.80 -4.99
C TRP A 21 0.30 11.20 -4.41
N TRP A 22 -0.26 12.18 -5.13
CA TRP A 22 -0.37 13.55 -4.62
C TRP A 22 -1.25 13.63 -3.37
N MET A 23 -2.39 12.92 -3.35
CA MET A 23 -3.26 12.86 -2.18
C MET A 23 -2.56 12.21 -0.98
N MET A 24 -1.78 11.13 -1.20
CA MET A 24 -0.97 10.51 -0.14
C MET A 24 0.06 11.49 0.42
N PHE A 25 0.75 12.23 -0.45
CA PHE A 25 1.68 13.26 -0.03
C PHE A 25 0.99 14.37 0.78
N ALA A 26 -0.16 14.86 0.32
CA ALA A 26 -0.93 15.88 1.03
C ALA A 26 -1.40 15.37 2.41
N MET A 27 -1.86 14.13 2.52
CA MET A 27 -2.25 13.53 3.80
C MET A 27 -1.05 13.40 4.76
N ALA A 28 0.12 12.96 4.28
CA ALA A 28 1.34 12.87 5.10
C ALA A 28 1.76 14.27 5.63
N GLN A 29 1.67 15.31 4.81
CA GLN A 29 1.95 16.68 5.22
C GLN A 29 0.95 17.19 6.27
N MET A 30 -0.35 16.90 6.10
CA MET A 30 -1.38 17.28 7.07
C MET A 30 -1.17 16.62 8.43
N MET A 31 -0.61 15.40 8.46
CA MET A 31 -0.26 14.69 9.70
C MET A 31 1.07 15.13 10.30
N GLY A 32 1.78 16.07 9.69
CA GLY A 32 3.10 16.51 10.16
C GLY A 32 4.15 15.41 10.17
N VAL A 33 4.06 14.47 9.21
CA VAL A 33 4.93 13.32 9.12
C VAL A 33 5.96 13.53 8.01
N ASP A 34 7.21 13.18 8.30
CA ASP A 34 8.32 13.21 7.36
C ASP A 34 8.17 12.12 6.27
N TRP A 35 9.00 12.19 5.23
CA TRP A 35 9.12 11.21 4.15
C TRP A 35 9.33 9.78 4.64
N ILE A 36 9.93 9.64 5.85
CA ILE A 36 10.24 8.36 6.50
C ILE A 36 9.08 7.91 7.42
N GLY A 37 8.04 8.77 7.60
CA GLY A 37 6.92 8.46 8.48
C GLY A 37 7.14 8.87 9.95
N ARG A 38 8.14 9.74 10.25
CA ARG A 38 8.40 10.24 11.61
C ARG A 38 7.67 11.57 11.84
N PRO A 39 7.14 11.81 13.05
CA PRO A 39 6.58 13.11 13.40
C PRO A 39 7.65 14.21 13.32
N GLN A 40 7.38 15.30 12.61
CA GLN A 40 8.34 16.39 12.38
C GLN A 40 8.77 17.12 13.64
N GLY A 41 8.05 16.98 14.76
CA GLY A 41 8.38 17.60 16.04
C GLY A 41 9.55 16.97 16.81
N MET A 42 10.11 15.85 16.40
CA MET A 42 11.20 15.15 17.10
C MET A 42 12.61 15.56 16.65
N MET A 43 12.78 16.28 15.55
CA MET A 43 14.10 16.69 15.07
C MET A 43 14.69 17.93 15.75
N ASP A 44 13.88 18.71 16.47
CA ASP A 44 14.34 19.96 17.09
C ASP A 44 14.85 19.80 18.53
N MET A 45 14.74 18.61 19.13
CA MET A 45 15.26 18.34 20.48
C MET A 45 16.63 17.65 20.52
N GLY A 46 17.24 17.37 19.37
CA GLY A 46 18.55 16.69 19.29
C GLY A 46 19.77 17.59 19.18
N GLY A 47 19.62 18.89 19.14
CA GLY A 47 20.71 19.85 18.94
C GLY A 47 20.69 20.99 19.93
N GLY A 48 21.07 20.76 21.21
CA GLY A 48 21.23 21.88 22.11
C GLY A 48 20.98 21.57 23.60
N MET A 49 21.65 20.58 24.14
CA MET A 49 21.83 20.48 25.59
C MET A 49 23.16 21.09 26.01
N ASP A 50 23.29 22.41 25.87
CA ASP A 50 24.25 23.19 26.64
C ASP A 50 23.62 24.55 26.93
N GLY A 51 23.25 24.74 28.22
CA GLY A 51 23.00 26.05 28.82
C GLY A 51 21.55 26.53 28.83
N MET A 52 20.75 26.07 29.80
CA MET A 52 19.80 26.90 30.51
C MET A 52 19.29 26.17 31.77
N SER A 53 20.15 26.10 32.77
CA SER A 53 19.73 26.05 34.19
C SER A 53 19.30 27.46 34.59
N GLY A 54 18.03 27.68 34.79
CA GLY A 54 17.58 28.96 35.34
C GLY A 54 16.09 29.22 35.10
N THR A 55 15.32 29.04 36.14
CA THR A 55 14.05 29.76 36.39
C THR A 55 12.85 29.40 35.54
N MET A 56 12.15 28.31 35.88
CA MET A 56 10.73 28.15 35.61
C MET A 56 9.99 27.72 36.87
N SER A 57 9.80 28.71 37.73
CA SER A 57 8.76 28.67 38.75
C SER A 57 7.88 29.89 38.55
N ASN A 58 6.57 29.68 38.52
CA ASN A 58 5.50 30.67 38.49
C ASN A 58 5.24 31.41 37.15
N THR A 59 4.39 30.85 36.34
CA THR A 59 3.25 31.59 35.76
C THR A 59 2.32 30.56 35.04
N MET A 60 1.61 29.75 35.76
CA MET A 60 0.42 29.08 35.31
C MET A 60 -0.77 29.52 36.14
N ASN A 61 -1.24 30.71 35.87
CA ASN A 61 -2.61 31.08 36.18
C ASN A 61 -2.98 32.28 35.31
N GLY A 62 -3.51 31.98 34.15
CA GLY A 62 -3.97 32.94 33.16
C GLY A 62 -4.96 32.25 32.24
N THR A 63 -6.22 32.28 32.62
CA THR A 63 -7.42 32.02 31.85
C THR A 63 -7.26 32.44 30.39
N MET A 64 -7.18 31.45 29.45
CA MET A 64 -7.55 31.65 28.08
C MET A 64 -8.45 30.47 27.65
N SER A 65 -9.72 30.59 28.04
CA SER A 65 -10.84 30.02 27.33
C SER A 65 -10.97 30.70 25.97
N GLY A 66 -10.21 30.25 25.01
CA GLY A 66 -10.32 30.55 23.59
C GLY A 66 -10.56 29.23 22.90
N GLU A 67 -11.77 29.07 22.37
CA GLU A 67 -12.19 28.04 21.43
C GLU A 67 -11.16 27.92 20.29
N MET A 68 -10.10 27.18 20.51
CA MET A 68 -9.32 26.58 19.45
C MET A 68 -9.70 25.11 19.49
N GLY A 69 -10.72 24.82 18.63
CA GLY A 69 -11.44 23.59 18.57
C GLY A 69 -10.59 22.37 18.86
N ASP A 70 -11.11 21.50 19.66
CA ASP A 70 -10.89 20.08 19.63
C ASP A 70 -10.94 19.58 18.18
N MET A 71 -9.89 19.77 17.46
CA MET A 71 -9.66 19.08 16.19
C MET A 71 -9.38 17.63 16.59
N PRO A 72 -10.32 16.75 16.29
CA PRO A 72 -10.35 15.46 16.94
C PRO A 72 -9.26 14.56 16.37
N MET A 73 -8.11 14.46 17.03
CA MET A 73 -7.21 13.31 16.88
C MET A 73 -8.00 11.99 17.04
N MET A 74 -9.09 12.05 17.78
CA MET A 74 -9.99 10.92 18.05
C MET A 74 -10.83 10.46 16.81
N GLN A 75 -10.88 11.22 15.72
CA GLN A 75 -11.57 10.81 14.50
C GLN A 75 -10.71 10.00 13.52
N MET A 76 -9.39 10.01 13.67
CA MET A 76 -8.50 9.25 12.77
C MET A 76 -8.49 7.74 13.03
N THR A 77 -9.00 7.29 14.16
CA THR A 77 -9.14 5.85 14.50
C THR A 77 -10.44 5.21 13.99
N THR A 78 -11.29 6.01 13.35
CA THR A 78 -12.59 5.53 12.85
C THR A 78 -12.44 4.86 11.49
N PHE A 79 -13.22 3.80 11.24
CA PHE A 79 -13.26 3.12 9.95
C PHE A 79 -13.52 4.11 8.78
N GLY A 80 -14.39 5.09 8.98
CA GLY A 80 -14.71 6.11 7.97
C GLY A 80 -13.55 7.00 7.56
N ALA A 81 -12.56 7.21 8.44
CA ALA A 81 -11.36 8.00 8.14
C ALA A 81 -10.25 7.13 7.54
N LEU A 82 -10.02 5.93 8.10
CA LEU A 82 -8.96 5.03 7.65
C LEU A 82 -9.25 4.35 6.32
N PHE A 83 -10.51 3.98 6.07
CA PHE A 83 -10.87 3.27 4.83
C PHE A 83 -10.58 4.06 3.54
N PRO A 84 -10.97 5.35 3.40
CA PRO A 84 -10.60 6.14 2.22
C PRO A 84 -9.09 6.26 2.04
N MET A 85 -8.34 6.41 3.13
CA MET A 85 -6.88 6.44 3.13
C MET A 85 -6.32 5.15 2.52
N TRP A 86 -6.77 3.98 2.98
CA TRP A 86 -6.35 2.69 2.42
C TRP A 86 -6.75 2.52 0.96
N VAL A 87 -7.94 2.99 0.56
CA VAL A 87 -8.39 2.94 -0.86
C VAL A 87 -7.46 3.77 -1.75
N ILE A 88 -7.11 4.99 -1.33
CA ILE A 88 -6.19 5.86 -2.08
C ILE A 88 -4.80 5.21 -2.17
N MET A 89 -4.32 4.64 -1.06
CA MET A 89 -3.05 3.93 -1.00
C MET A 89 -3.03 2.70 -1.94
N MET A 90 -4.10 1.90 -1.95
CA MET A 90 -4.24 0.79 -2.90
C MET A 90 -4.24 1.27 -4.35
N ALA A 91 -4.91 2.39 -4.65
CA ALA A 91 -4.87 2.98 -5.99
C ALA A 91 -3.44 3.41 -6.36
N ALA A 92 -2.75 4.15 -5.48
CA ALA A 92 -1.39 4.63 -5.73
C ALA A 92 -0.39 3.51 -6.00
N MET A 93 -0.47 2.40 -5.24
CA MET A 93 0.50 1.31 -5.30
C MET A 93 0.14 0.25 -6.35
N MET A 94 -1.14 -0.06 -6.53
CA MET A 94 -1.58 -1.19 -7.34
C MET A 94 -1.93 -0.83 -8.78
N LEU A 95 -2.37 0.39 -9.07
CA LEU A 95 -2.62 0.78 -10.46
C LEU A 95 -1.36 0.75 -11.34
N PRO A 96 -0.19 1.22 -10.90
CA PRO A 96 1.04 1.11 -11.71
C PRO A 96 1.35 -0.33 -12.13
N THR A 97 1.08 -1.29 -11.24
CA THR A 97 1.32 -2.71 -11.51
C THR A 97 0.39 -3.32 -12.57
N MET A 98 -0.72 -2.63 -12.91
CA MET A 98 -1.67 -3.05 -13.93
C MET A 98 -1.26 -2.68 -15.37
N VAL A 99 -0.27 -1.82 -15.54
CA VAL A 99 0.16 -1.35 -16.87
C VAL A 99 0.45 -2.51 -17.85
N PRO A 100 1.27 -3.53 -17.51
CA PRO A 100 1.54 -4.64 -18.43
C PRO A 100 0.28 -5.45 -18.73
N THR A 101 -0.60 -5.64 -17.75
CA THR A 101 -1.87 -6.36 -17.92
C THR A 101 -2.83 -5.64 -18.87
N LEU A 102 -2.98 -4.32 -18.71
CA LEU A 102 -3.85 -3.51 -19.57
C LEU A 102 -3.31 -3.42 -21.00
N ARG A 103 -1.97 -3.41 -21.17
CA ARG A 103 -1.35 -3.52 -22.51
C ARG A 103 -1.63 -4.85 -23.16
N SER A 104 -1.46 -5.97 -22.43
CA SER A 104 -1.81 -7.30 -22.95
C SER A 104 -3.27 -7.40 -23.36
N TYR A 105 -4.19 -6.75 -22.62
CA TYR A 105 -5.59 -6.67 -23.02
C TYR A 105 -5.78 -5.83 -24.30
N GLU A 106 -5.05 -4.74 -24.47
CA GLU A 106 -5.11 -3.94 -25.72
C GLU A 106 -4.70 -4.72 -26.95
N ASP A 107 -3.67 -5.56 -26.84
CA ASP A 107 -3.25 -6.43 -27.96
C ASP A 107 -4.37 -7.41 -28.38
N LEU A 108 -5.20 -7.83 -27.43
CA LEU A 108 -6.37 -8.68 -27.68
C LEU A 108 -7.59 -7.92 -28.23
N ILE A 109 -7.65 -6.59 -28.12
CA ILE A 109 -8.73 -5.80 -28.72
C ILE A 109 -8.75 -5.96 -30.25
N SER A 110 -7.58 -5.98 -30.87
CA SER A 110 -7.45 -6.11 -32.32
C SER A 110 -7.52 -7.56 -32.82
N SER A 111 -7.02 -8.52 -32.03
CA SER A 111 -6.87 -9.91 -32.44
C SER A 111 -8.03 -10.82 -32.02
N ALA A 112 -8.74 -10.52 -30.94
CA ALA A 112 -9.77 -11.38 -30.34
C ALA A 112 -11.11 -10.67 -30.11
N ASN A 113 -11.46 -9.67 -30.91
CA ASN A 113 -12.70 -8.89 -30.78
C ASN A 113 -12.93 -8.29 -29.38
N GLY A 114 -11.87 -7.88 -28.71
CA GLY A 114 -11.94 -7.17 -27.44
C GLY A 114 -12.61 -5.81 -27.60
N THR A 115 -13.17 -5.32 -26.51
CA THR A 115 -13.84 -4.01 -26.48
C THR A 115 -13.16 -3.08 -25.47
N ARG A 116 -13.23 -1.77 -25.71
CA ARG A 116 -12.73 -0.77 -24.74
C ARG A 116 -13.55 -0.76 -23.45
N ALA A 117 -14.84 -1.09 -23.55
CA ALA A 117 -15.67 -1.32 -22.38
C ALA A 117 -15.15 -2.50 -21.55
N GLY A 118 -14.64 -3.56 -22.21
CA GLY A 118 -13.99 -4.67 -21.53
C GLY A 118 -12.68 -4.26 -20.85
N TRP A 119 -11.88 -3.38 -21.46
CA TRP A 119 -10.68 -2.81 -20.84
C TRP A 119 -11.01 -2.08 -19.54
N LEU A 120 -12.04 -1.21 -19.55
CA LEU A 120 -12.55 -0.56 -18.34
C LEU A 120 -13.11 -1.58 -17.34
N GLY A 121 -13.78 -2.62 -17.82
CA GLY A 121 -14.25 -3.72 -16.99
C GLY A 121 -13.13 -4.41 -16.23
N VAL A 122 -12.01 -4.73 -16.90
CA VAL A 122 -10.83 -5.33 -16.27
C VAL A 122 -10.27 -4.41 -15.19
N LEU A 123 -10.10 -3.13 -15.48
CA LEU A 123 -9.59 -2.15 -14.52
C LEU A 123 -10.51 -2.03 -13.30
N LEU A 124 -11.80 -1.88 -13.52
CA LEU A 124 -12.79 -1.76 -12.44
C LEU A 124 -12.88 -3.04 -11.60
N GLY A 125 -12.94 -4.21 -12.25
CA GLY A 125 -12.97 -5.49 -11.53
C GLY A 125 -11.75 -5.69 -10.63
N TYR A 126 -10.58 -5.37 -11.15
CA TYR A 126 -9.34 -5.40 -10.38
C TYR A 126 -9.40 -4.45 -9.18
N PHE A 127 -9.84 -3.21 -9.39
CA PHE A 127 -9.88 -2.22 -8.33
C PHE A 127 -10.94 -2.55 -7.25
N VAL A 128 -12.08 -3.12 -7.63
CA VAL A 128 -13.11 -3.57 -6.67
C VAL A 128 -12.53 -4.57 -5.66
N VAL A 129 -11.69 -5.52 -6.10
CA VAL A 129 -11.04 -6.47 -5.20
C VAL A 129 -10.09 -5.75 -4.24
N TRP A 130 -9.35 -4.75 -4.70
CA TRP A 130 -8.47 -3.97 -3.84
C TRP A 130 -9.22 -3.08 -2.86
N VAL A 131 -10.38 -2.55 -3.24
CA VAL A 131 -11.27 -1.83 -2.31
C VAL A 131 -11.81 -2.77 -1.23
N ALA A 132 -12.20 -4.00 -1.61
CA ALA A 132 -12.60 -5.01 -0.63
C ALA A 132 -11.44 -5.38 0.32
N PHE A 133 -10.23 -5.53 -0.20
CA PHE A 133 -9.05 -5.76 0.63
C PHE A 133 -8.72 -4.55 1.52
N ALA A 134 -8.90 -3.32 1.03
CA ALA A 134 -8.76 -2.11 1.83
C ALA A 134 -9.70 -2.12 3.05
N ALA A 135 -10.94 -2.59 2.89
CA ALA A 135 -11.86 -2.74 4.02
C ALA A 135 -11.36 -3.76 5.04
N VAL A 136 -10.81 -4.89 4.58
CA VAL A 136 -10.26 -5.94 5.47
C VAL A 136 -9.05 -5.42 6.24
N ILE A 137 -8.09 -4.75 5.58
CA ILE A 137 -6.88 -4.25 6.22
C ILE A 137 -7.18 -3.07 7.16
N THR A 138 -8.19 -2.25 6.83
CA THR A 138 -8.69 -1.19 7.74
C THR A 138 -9.25 -1.81 9.02
N GLY A 139 -10.06 -2.85 8.90
CA GLY A 139 -10.56 -3.57 10.07
C GLY A 139 -9.44 -4.21 10.90
N ALA A 140 -8.43 -4.79 10.24
CA ALA A 140 -7.25 -5.33 10.91
C ALA A 140 -6.46 -4.23 11.64
N GLN A 141 -6.27 -3.07 11.02
CA GLN A 141 -5.61 -1.93 11.67
C GLN A 141 -6.35 -1.50 12.94
N ILE A 142 -7.67 -1.31 12.88
CA ILE A 142 -8.47 -0.94 14.05
C ILE A 142 -8.35 -1.98 15.17
N ALA A 143 -8.38 -3.26 14.83
CA ALA A 143 -8.23 -4.33 15.82
C ALA A 143 -6.83 -4.34 16.45
N LEU A 144 -5.78 -4.08 15.69
CA LEU A 144 -4.40 -3.98 16.18
C LEU A 144 -4.21 -2.74 17.06
N MET A 145 -4.82 -1.60 16.71
CA MET A 145 -4.83 -0.38 17.53
C MET A 145 -5.57 -0.62 18.85
N ALA A 146 -6.73 -1.26 18.82
CA ALA A 146 -7.49 -1.62 20.02
C ALA A 146 -6.74 -2.59 20.96
N SER A 147 -5.72 -3.27 20.47
CA SER A 147 -4.85 -4.20 21.22
C SER A 147 -3.52 -3.58 21.64
N ASP A 148 -3.31 -2.27 21.44
CA ASP A 148 -2.06 -1.52 21.69
C ASP A 148 -0.81 -2.11 21.00
N ILE A 149 -1.01 -2.94 19.95
CA ILE A 149 0.08 -3.54 19.17
C ILE A 149 0.69 -2.52 18.22
N ILE A 150 -0.15 -1.62 17.68
CA ILE A 150 0.26 -0.52 16.80
C ILE A 150 -0.24 0.81 17.38
N ASP A 151 0.49 1.89 17.08
CA ASP A 151 0.11 3.24 17.48
C ASP A 151 -0.93 3.87 16.51
N ASP A 152 -1.36 5.10 16.81
CA ASP A 152 -2.33 5.85 15.99
C ASP A 152 -1.82 6.16 14.58
N LEU A 153 -0.52 6.14 14.36
CA LEU A 153 0.12 6.29 13.04
C LEU A 153 0.22 4.96 12.28
N GLY A 154 -0.25 3.85 12.87
CA GLY A 154 -0.19 2.52 12.29
C GLY A 154 1.22 1.93 12.28
N ILE A 155 2.09 2.34 13.20
CA ILE A 155 3.44 1.82 13.38
C ILE A 155 3.44 0.81 14.52
N SER A 156 4.11 -0.32 14.34
CA SER A 156 4.21 -1.34 15.37
C SER A 156 5.01 -0.87 16.59
N ASN A 157 4.40 -0.89 17.77
CA ASN A 157 5.05 -0.68 19.06
C ASN A 157 5.79 -1.92 19.55
N SER A 158 5.51 -3.08 18.97
CA SER A 158 6.07 -4.37 19.38
C SER A 158 7.08 -4.88 18.37
N LEU A 159 8.36 -4.98 18.79
CA LEU A 159 9.42 -5.60 17.97
C LEU A 159 9.12 -7.07 17.66
N TRP A 160 8.41 -7.77 18.53
CA TRP A 160 7.99 -9.15 18.33
C TRP A 160 6.96 -9.26 17.20
N PHE A 161 5.96 -8.38 17.19
CA PHE A 161 4.97 -8.35 16.13
C PHE A 161 5.61 -7.98 14.78
N ALA A 162 6.49 -6.98 14.77
CA ALA A 162 7.24 -6.60 13.57
C ALA A 162 8.11 -7.76 13.06
N GLY A 163 8.87 -8.42 13.94
CA GLY A 163 9.69 -9.58 13.59
C GLY A 163 8.88 -10.76 13.07
N LEU A 164 7.75 -11.08 13.72
CA LEU A 164 6.84 -12.12 13.28
C LEU A 164 6.27 -11.82 11.88
N LEU A 165 5.84 -10.58 11.65
CA LEU A 165 5.28 -10.16 10.38
C LEU A 165 6.31 -10.28 9.25
N PHE A 166 7.55 -9.86 9.47
CA PHE A 166 8.64 -10.05 8.50
C PHE A 166 8.89 -11.52 8.20
N ILE A 167 8.92 -12.39 9.22
CA ILE A 167 9.12 -13.83 9.04
C ILE A 167 7.97 -14.46 8.25
N VAL A 168 6.72 -14.15 8.62
CA VAL A 168 5.52 -14.67 7.93
C VAL A 168 5.50 -14.26 6.47
N VAL A 169 5.72 -12.97 6.17
CA VAL A 169 5.75 -12.47 4.79
C VAL A 169 6.95 -13.03 4.03
N GLY A 170 8.11 -13.17 4.69
CA GLY A 170 9.30 -13.79 4.10
C GLY A 170 9.08 -15.27 3.76
N LEU A 171 8.50 -16.06 4.66
CA LEU A 171 8.16 -17.47 4.43
C LEU A 171 7.11 -17.61 3.32
N PHE A 172 6.14 -16.68 3.28
CA PHE A 172 5.12 -16.68 2.22
C PHE A 172 5.74 -16.58 0.82
N GLN A 173 6.88 -15.89 0.65
CA GLN A 173 7.58 -15.77 -0.65
C GLN A 173 8.03 -17.14 -1.21
N PHE A 174 8.17 -18.17 -0.37
CA PHE A 174 8.58 -19.52 -0.79
C PHE A 174 7.40 -20.48 -0.97
N THR A 175 6.16 -20.03 -0.73
CA THR A 175 4.98 -20.90 -0.82
C THR A 175 4.53 -21.12 -2.27
N ARG A 176 3.93 -22.29 -2.52
CA ARG A 176 3.28 -22.59 -3.81
C ARG A 176 2.13 -21.62 -4.11
N ALA A 177 1.43 -21.12 -3.08
CA ALA A 177 0.39 -20.13 -3.24
C ALA A 177 0.93 -18.86 -3.89
N LYS A 178 2.09 -18.36 -3.42
CA LYS A 178 2.78 -17.22 -4.03
C LYS A 178 3.17 -17.51 -5.48
N GLU A 179 3.73 -18.69 -5.77
CA GLU A 179 4.14 -19.08 -7.14
C GLU A 179 2.95 -19.09 -8.10
N ILE A 180 1.81 -19.66 -7.70
CA ILE A 180 0.60 -19.72 -8.53
C ILE A 180 0.04 -18.30 -8.78
N CYS A 181 -0.14 -17.51 -7.71
CA CYS A 181 -0.67 -16.15 -7.84
C CYS A 181 0.27 -15.26 -8.64
N HIS A 182 1.58 -15.37 -8.41
CA HIS A 182 2.60 -14.63 -9.14
C HIS A 182 2.64 -15.02 -10.61
N GLY A 183 2.52 -16.31 -10.93
CA GLY A 183 2.49 -16.80 -12.32
C GLY A 183 1.37 -16.17 -13.15
N VAL A 184 0.18 -16.00 -12.57
CA VAL A 184 -0.95 -15.31 -13.23
C VAL A 184 -0.63 -13.83 -13.46
N CYS A 185 -0.07 -13.15 -12.46
CA CYS A 185 0.29 -11.73 -12.57
C CYS A 185 1.46 -11.49 -13.53
N HIS A 186 2.38 -12.46 -13.66
CA HIS A 186 3.56 -12.39 -14.51
C HIS A 186 3.25 -12.66 -16.00
N SER A 187 2.22 -13.47 -16.27
CA SER A 187 1.80 -13.82 -17.64
C SER A 187 0.32 -13.49 -17.87
N PRO A 188 -0.07 -12.20 -17.87
CA PRO A 188 -1.47 -11.81 -18.02
C PRO A 188 -2.07 -12.25 -19.36
N MET A 189 -1.27 -12.36 -20.42
CA MET A 189 -1.72 -12.86 -21.72
C MET A 189 -2.24 -14.30 -21.61
N SER A 190 -1.51 -15.19 -20.92
CA SER A 190 -1.93 -16.58 -20.71
C SER A 190 -3.23 -16.66 -19.91
N TYR A 191 -3.39 -15.79 -18.92
CA TYR A 191 -4.63 -15.71 -18.17
C TYR A 191 -5.81 -15.28 -19.04
N PHE A 192 -5.64 -14.26 -19.88
CA PHE A 192 -6.69 -13.80 -20.78
C PHE A 192 -7.06 -14.87 -21.79
N LEU A 193 -6.09 -15.54 -22.40
CA LEU A 193 -6.37 -16.61 -23.37
C LEU A 193 -7.19 -17.76 -22.77
N GLY A 194 -6.95 -18.10 -21.51
CA GLY A 194 -7.72 -19.15 -20.81
C GLY A 194 -9.10 -18.73 -20.32
N HIS A 195 -9.34 -17.41 -20.13
CA HIS A 195 -10.58 -16.91 -19.50
C HIS A 195 -11.29 -15.84 -20.36
N TRP A 196 -10.95 -15.76 -21.65
CA TRP A 196 -11.41 -14.70 -22.54
C TRP A 196 -12.93 -14.56 -22.58
N LYS A 197 -13.39 -13.37 -22.26
CA LYS A 197 -14.80 -12.97 -22.40
C LYS A 197 -14.86 -11.53 -22.91
N THR A 198 -15.67 -11.31 -23.95
CA THR A 198 -15.84 -9.98 -24.53
C THR A 198 -16.83 -9.13 -23.76
N GLY A 199 -16.76 -7.81 -23.98
CA GLY A 199 -17.68 -6.84 -23.38
C GLY A 199 -17.30 -6.44 -21.95
N PHE A 200 -18.05 -5.48 -21.40
CA PHE A 200 -17.80 -4.92 -20.07
C PHE A 200 -17.89 -5.98 -18.96
N ALA A 201 -18.96 -6.77 -18.94
CA ALA A 201 -19.16 -7.80 -17.91
C ALA A 201 -18.09 -8.92 -18.00
N GLY A 202 -17.65 -9.26 -19.21
CA GLY A 202 -16.54 -10.17 -19.43
C GLY A 202 -15.23 -9.61 -18.85
N GLY A 203 -14.93 -8.35 -19.15
CA GLY A 203 -13.78 -7.63 -18.59
C GLY A 203 -13.83 -7.54 -17.08
N LEU A 204 -14.97 -7.18 -16.50
CA LEU A 204 -15.16 -7.09 -15.06
C LEU A 204 -14.86 -8.43 -14.36
N ARG A 205 -15.37 -9.54 -14.91
CA ARG A 205 -15.14 -10.88 -14.35
C ARG A 205 -13.66 -11.29 -14.43
N MET A 206 -13.00 -11.00 -15.54
CA MET A 206 -11.55 -11.24 -15.69
C MET A 206 -10.75 -10.36 -14.72
N GLY A 207 -11.14 -9.08 -14.55
CA GLY A 207 -10.52 -8.16 -13.62
C GLY A 207 -10.66 -8.58 -12.16
N LEU A 208 -11.84 -9.07 -11.76
CA LEU A 208 -12.05 -9.64 -10.41
C LEU A 208 -11.10 -10.82 -10.15
N GLY A 209 -10.96 -11.74 -11.10
CA GLY A 209 -10.03 -12.86 -10.96
C GLY A 209 -8.58 -12.41 -10.85
N LEU A 210 -8.14 -11.49 -11.73
CA LEU A 210 -6.79 -10.90 -11.67
C LEU A 210 -6.54 -10.16 -10.36
N GLY A 211 -7.52 -9.42 -9.87
CA GLY A 211 -7.45 -8.74 -8.56
C GLY A 211 -7.27 -9.72 -7.42
N ALA A 212 -8.02 -10.81 -7.41
CA ALA A 212 -7.92 -11.85 -6.38
C ALA A 212 -6.52 -12.50 -6.37
N PHE A 213 -5.97 -12.87 -7.52
CA PHE A 213 -4.61 -13.37 -7.63
C PHE A 213 -3.58 -12.34 -7.20
N CYS A 214 -3.78 -11.06 -7.55
CA CYS A 214 -2.88 -9.99 -7.17
C CYS A 214 -2.89 -9.73 -5.65
N VAL A 215 -4.05 -9.68 -5.01
CA VAL A 215 -4.13 -9.64 -3.54
C VAL A 215 -3.41 -10.84 -2.95
N GLY A 216 -3.66 -12.05 -3.48
CA GLY A 216 -2.99 -13.27 -3.04
C GLY A 216 -1.45 -13.20 -3.10
N CYS A 217 -0.85 -12.49 -4.07
CA CYS A 217 0.61 -12.38 -4.14
C CYS A 217 1.20 -11.17 -3.40
N CYS A 218 0.44 -10.09 -3.19
CA CYS A 218 0.95 -8.81 -2.70
C CYS A 218 0.49 -8.43 -1.29
N TRP A 219 -0.46 -9.15 -0.67
CA TRP A 219 -1.03 -8.81 0.64
C TRP A 219 0.05 -8.60 1.72
N GLY A 220 1.11 -9.41 1.69
CA GLY A 220 2.18 -9.36 2.67
C GLY A 220 2.92 -8.03 2.65
N PHE A 221 3.20 -7.46 1.46
CA PHE A 221 3.85 -6.15 1.35
C PHE A 221 2.97 -5.02 1.88
N MET A 222 1.64 -5.15 1.72
CA MET A 222 0.69 -4.20 2.32
C MET A 222 0.69 -4.30 3.85
N ALA A 223 0.72 -5.52 4.39
CA ALA A 223 0.82 -5.76 5.83
C ALA A 223 2.13 -5.25 6.43
N LEU A 224 3.25 -5.29 5.69
CA LEU A 224 4.53 -4.72 6.13
C LEU A 224 4.48 -3.19 6.30
N GLY A 225 3.45 -2.52 5.78
CA GLY A 225 3.18 -1.11 6.07
C GLY A 225 3.05 -0.84 7.58
N PHE A 226 2.55 -1.79 8.36
CA PHE A 226 2.47 -1.69 9.83
C PHE A 226 3.84 -1.72 10.53
N VAL A 227 4.90 -2.10 9.84
CA VAL A 227 6.27 -2.07 10.38
C VAL A 227 7.03 -0.84 9.90
N GLY A 228 6.95 -0.55 8.60
CA GLY A 228 7.64 0.59 7.98
C GLY A 228 6.94 1.94 8.18
N GLY A 229 5.73 1.91 8.75
CA GLY A 229 4.84 3.06 8.87
C GLY A 229 3.88 3.18 7.69
N VAL A 230 2.58 3.12 7.98
CA VAL A 230 1.51 3.22 6.95
C VAL A 230 1.58 4.57 6.23
N MET A 231 2.08 5.63 6.89
CA MET A 231 2.23 6.97 6.33
C MET A 231 3.62 7.28 5.76
N SER A 232 4.54 6.31 5.77
CA SER A 232 5.88 6.49 5.19
C SER A 232 5.82 6.44 3.66
N LEU A 233 5.97 7.59 3.01
CA LEU A 233 6.01 7.69 1.55
C LEU A 233 7.20 6.93 0.96
N LEU A 234 8.35 6.95 1.65
CA LEU A 234 9.54 6.22 1.25
C LEU A 234 9.27 4.70 1.25
N TRP A 235 8.70 4.18 2.34
CA TRP A 235 8.37 2.76 2.47
C TRP A 235 7.37 2.32 1.41
N MET A 236 6.31 3.11 1.21
CA MET A 236 5.27 2.84 0.20
C MET A 236 5.83 2.90 -1.22
N GLY A 237 6.70 3.87 -1.50
CA GLY A 237 7.38 3.99 -2.79
C GLY A 237 8.29 2.81 -3.08
N LEU A 238 9.11 2.38 -2.11
CA LEU A 238 9.98 1.20 -2.24
C LEU A 238 9.17 -0.09 -2.40
N ALA A 239 8.10 -0.27 -1.63
CA ALA A 239 7.21 -1.42 -1.76
C ALA A 239 6.54 -1.45 -3.14
N THR A 240 6.07 -0.30 -3.64
CA THR A 240 5.49 -0.19 -4.99
C THR A 240 6.51 -0.54 -6.06
N LEU A 241 7.72 0.04 -5.98
CA LEU A 241 8.80 -0.23 -6.91
C LEU A 241 9.15 -1.73 -6.92
N PHE A 242 9.28 -2.33 -5.74
CA PHE A 242 9.54 -3.76 -5.61
C PHE A 242 8.44 -4.60 -6.27
N MET A 243 7.16 -4.31 -6.00
CA MET A 243 6.03 -5.03 -6.59
C MET A 243 5.94 -4.85 -8.12
N VAL A 244 6.31 -3.68 -8.65
CA VAL A 244 6.40 -3.46 -10.10
C VAL A 244 7.52 -4.32 -10.69
N ILE A 245 8.71 -4.32 -10.08
CA ILE A 245 9.86 -5.13 -10.53
C ILE A 245 9.52 -6.62 -10.47
N GLU A 246 8.89 -7.07 -9.39
CA GLU A 246 8.47 -8.45 -9.22
C GLU A 246 7.52 -8.93 -10.34
N LYS A 247 6.70 -8.02 -10.89
CA LYS A 247 5.77 -8.33 -11.99
C LYS A 247 6.39 -8.27 -13.39
N LEU A 248 7.65 -7.82 -13.52
CA LEU A 248 8.32 -7.81 -14.82
C LEU A 248 8.71 -9.24 -15.23
N PRO A 249 8.33 -9.68 -16.46
CA PRO A 249 8.56 -11.06 -16.92
C PRO A 249 10.02 -11.49 -16.93
N GLN A 250 10.94 -10.55 -17.04
CA GLN A 250 12.37 -10.83 -17.21
C GLN A 250 13.13 -10.94 -15.88
N ILE A 251 12.67 -10.23 -14.83
CA ILE A 251 13.44 -10.02 -13.60
C ILE A 251 12.71 -10.55 -12.36
N GLY A 252 11.37 -10.58 -12.38
CA GLY A 252 10.54 -10.87 -11.21
C GLY A 252 10.90 -12.17 -10.50
N HIS A 253 11.15 -13.23 -11.25
CA HIS A 253 11.52 -14.54 -10.73
C HIS A 253 12.85 -14.52 -9.90
N TYR A 254 13.82 -13.66 -10.29
CA TYR A 254 15.09 -13.55 -9.59
C TYR A 254 15.03 -12.70 -8.32
N VAL A 255 13.99 -11.86 -8.16
CA VAL A 255 13.87 -10.90 -7.05
C VAL A 255 13.05 -11.46 -5.90
N THR A 256 12.06 -12.31 -6.18
CA THR A 256 11.12 -12.84 -5.17
C THR A 256 11.82 -13.67 -4.08
N LYS A 257 12.67 -14.64 -4.46
CA LYS A 257 13.36 -15.51 -3.50
C LYS A 257 14.38 -14.77 -2.62
N PRO A 258 15.29 -13.93 -3.18
CA PRO A 258 16.18 -13.12 -2.35
C PRO A 258 15.44 -12.20 -1.38
N ALA A 259 14.34 -11.57 -1.82
CA ALA A 259 13.52 -10.74 -0.94
C ALA A 259 12.95 -11.54 0.24
N GLY A 260 12.49 -12.77 0.01
CA GLY A 260 12.04 -13.66 1.07
C GLY A 260 13.15 -13.93 2.12
N PHE A 261 14.38 -14.20 1.68
CA PHE A 261 15.52 -14.37 2.60
C PHE A 261 15.84 -13.12 3.39
N VAL A 262 15.86 -11.95 2.73
CA VAL A 262 16.11 -10.67 3.40
C VAL A 262 15.04 -10.38 4.46
N LEU A 263 13.77 -10.63 4.14
CA LEU A 263 12.67 -10.44 5.09
C LEU A 263 12.79 -11.39 6.31
N ILE A 264 13.13 -12.66 6.10
CA ILE A 264 13.32 -13.60 7.20
C ILE A 264 14.49 -13.17 8.09
N LEU A 265 15.62 -12.79 7.51
CA LEU A 265 16.78 -12.31 8.26
C LEU A 265 16.46 -11.01 9.04
N ALA A 266 15.76 -10.08 8.41
CA ALA A 266 15.29 -8.86 9.08
C ALA A 266 14.35 -9.20 10.24
N GLY A 267 13.43 -10.17 10.06
CA GLY A 267 12.51 -10.62 11.10
C GLY A 267 13.21 -11.29 12.28
N ILE A 268 14.21 -12.13 12.03
CA ILE A 268 15.02 -12.73 13.09
C ILE A 268 15.82 -11.66 13.83
N GLY A 269 16.41 -10.71 13.11
CA GLY A 269 17.17 -9.60 13.69
C GLY A 269 16.30 -8.72 14.58
N THR A 270 15.10 -8.34 14.12
CA THR A 270 14.16 -7.50 14.91
C THR A 270 13.64 -8.24 16.14
N ALA A 271 13.27 -9.53 16.01
CA ALA A 271 12.84 -10.34 17.14
C ALA A 271 13.97 -10.56 18.15
N GLY A 272 15.20 -10.82 17.68
CA GLY A 272 16.38 -10.97 18.53
C GLY A 272 16.74 -9.72 19.31
N TYR A 273 16.63 -8.54 18.68
CA TYR A 273 16.85 -7.28 19.37
C TYR A 273 15.80 -7.04 20.46
N GLY A 274 14.54 -7.43 20.24
CA GLY A 274 13.47 -7.36 21.25
C GLY A 274 13.65 -8.30 22.46
N VAL A 275 14.61 -9.26 22.43
CA VAL A 275 14.94 -10.14 23.56
C VAL A 275 16.06 -9.53 24.43
N ILE A 276 16.93 -8.74 23.81
CA ILE A 276 18.18 -8.23 24.43
C ILE A 276 18.00 -6.83 25.01
N GLY A 277 17.06 -6.04 24.48
CA GLY A 277 16.72 -4.69 24.94
C GLY A 277 15.45 -4.66 25.74
#